data_118766371a7407e59f1323bd6508cb4b
#
_entry.id   118766371a7407e59f1323bd6508cb4b
#
_cell.length_a   1.000
_cell.length_b   1.000
_cell.length_c   1.000
_cell.angle_alpha   90.00
_cell.angle_beta   90.00
_cell.angle_gamma   90.00
#
_symmetry.space_group_name_H-M   'P 1'
#
loop_
_entity.id
_entity.type
_entity.pdbx_description
1 polymer ?
#
loop_
_entity_poly.entity_id
_entity_poly.type
_entity_poly.pdbx_seq_one_letter_code
_entity_poly.pdbx_strand_id
1 'polypeptide(L)'
;LQNTGYIEAMEEGRQVLIVSGEVVNQTDKPIVVPVVQVTVRTIAGRDLDQWKFKPRGGDIEPGEARYFETRRLNPPDGAQRLHLIIVEED
;
A
#
# COMPACT_ATOMS: atom_id res chain seq x y z
N LEU A 1 4.73 -8.43 -2.60
CA LEU A 1 4.57 -7.55 -1.42
C LEU A 1 4.92 -8.32 -0.15
N GLN A 2 5.65 -7.70 0.75
CA GLN A 2 5.92 -8.27 2.07
C GLN A 2 6.03 -7.17 3.11
N ASN A 3 6.01 -7.57 4.38
CA ASN A 3 6.10 -6.66 5.55
C ASN A 3 5.07 -5.55 5.48
N THR A 4 3.87 -5.88 5.01
CA THR A 4 2.78 -4.91 4.92
C THR A 4 2.11 -4.72 6.27
N GLY A 5 1.72 -3.49 6.53
CA GLY A 5 1.02 -3.16 7.77
C GLY A 5 0.45 -1.76 7.71
N TYR A 6 -0.24 -1.40 8.77
CA TYR A 6 -0.81 -0.06 8.87
C TYR A 6 -0.85 0.39 10.31
N ILE A 7 -0.87 1.71 10.48
CA ILE A 7 -1.14 2.34 11.76
C ILE A 7 -2.15 3.46 11.57
N GLU A 8 -2.91 3.73 12.61
CA GLU A 8 -3.77 4.90 12.67
C GLU A 8 -3.09 5.92 13.56
N ALA A 9 -3.05 7.16 13.10
CA ALA A 9 -2.37 8.25 13.80
C ALA A 9 -3.21 9.51 13.75
N MET A 10 -2.83 10.48 14.59
CA MET A 10 -3.40 11.83 14.55
C MET A 10 -2.31 12.76 14.06
N GLU A 11 -2.57 13.47 12.97
CA GLU A 11 -1.66 14.49 12.45
C GLU A 11 -2.44 15.79 12.28
N GLU A 12 -1.96 16.85 12.91
CA GLU A 12 -2.60 18.17 12.85
C GLU A 12 -4.10 18.13 13.19
N GLY A 13 -4.47 17.30 14.18
CA GLY A 13 -5.86 17.19 14.64
C GLY A 13 -6.75 16.32 13.76
N ARG A 14 -6.18 15.63 12.76
CA ARG A 14 -6.91 14.75 11.84
C ARG A 14 -6.47 13.31 11.96
N GLN A 15 -7.40 12.40 11.80
CA GLN A 15 -7.05 10.98 11.71
C GLN A 15 -6.39 10.69 10.38
N VAL A 16 -5.32 9.90 10.42
CA VAL A 16 -4.57 9.48 9.23
C VAL A 16 -4.36 7.98 9.31
N LEU A 17 -4.63 7.31 8.21
CA LEU A 17 -4.26 5.91 8.04
C LEU A 17 -2.94 5.86 7.26
N ILE A 18 -1.92 5.26 7.86
CA ILE A 18 -0.60 5.14 7.26
C ILE A 18 -0.37 3.68 6.93
N VAL A 19 -0.24 3.39 5.64
CA VAL A 19 -0.04 2.02 5.14
C VAL A 19 1.37 1.92 4.59
N SER A 20 2.09 0.87 4.96
CA SER A 20 3.47 0.65 4.55
C SER A 20 3.71 -0.79 4.15
N GLY A 21 4.81 -1.01 3.45
CA GLY A 21 5.23 -2.33 3.04
C GLY A 21 6.44 -2.28 2.14
N GLU A 22 6.73 -3.39 1.51
CA GLU A 22 7.86 -3.51 0.59
C GLU A 22 7.45 -4.28 -0.66
N VAL A 23 7.97 -3.81 -1.81
CA VAL A 23 7.92 -4.56 -3.07
C VAL A 23 9.27 -5.20 -3.25
N VAL A 24 9.31 -6.52 -3.36
CA VAL A 24 10.56 -7.27 -3.53
C VAL A 24 10.62 -7.83 -4.94
N ASN A 25 11.73 -7.56 -5.62
CA ASN A 25 11.98 -8.16 -6.92
C ASN A 25 12.61 -9.55 -6.73
N GLN A 26 11.80 -10.59 -6.90
CA GLN A 26 12.25 -11.98 -6.78
C GLN A 26 12.69 -12.58 -8.12
N THR A 27 12.77 -11.76 -9.16
CA THR A 27 13.21 -12.19 -10.48
C THR A 27 14.71 -11.95 -10.65
N ASP A 28 15.26 -12.40 -11.75
CA ASP A 28 16.67 -12.23 -12.06
C ASP A 28 16.95 -11.01 -12.95
N LYS A 29 15.95 -10.18 -13.18
CA LYS A 29 16.05 -8.97 -14.01
C LYS A 29 15.46 -7.77 -13.28
N PRO A 30 15.93 -6.55 -13.61
CA PRO A 30 15.28 -5.34 -13.09
C PRO A 30 13.81 -5.29 -13.49
N ILE A 31 12.97 -4.77 -12.62
CA ILE A 31 11.55 -4.59 -12.92
C ILE A 31 11.17 -3.11 -12.77
N VAL A 32 10.19 -2.70 -13.56
CA VAL A 32 9.58 -1.38 -13.40
C VAL A 32 8.80 -1.37 -12.10
N VAL A 33 8.85 -0.24 -11.37
CA VAL A 33 8.09 -0.10 -10.13
C VAL A 33 6.60 -0.31 -10.40
N PRO A 34 5.97 -1.28 -9.75
CA PRO A 34 4.55 -1.56 -10.00
C PRO A 34 3.63 -0.57 -9.30
N VAL A 35 2.39 -0.53 -9.75
CA VAL A 35 1.32 0.19 -9.06
C VAL A 35 0.79 -0.70 -7.95
N VAL A 36 0.62 -0.13 -6.76
CA VAL A 36 0.06 -0.83 -5.60
C VAL A 36 -1.34 -0.29 -5.34
N GLN A 37 -2.28 -1.18 -5.12
CA GLN A 37 -3.66 -0.83 -4.78
C GLN A 37 -3.94 -1.21 -3.34
N VAL A 38 -4.50 -0.27 -2.59
CA VAL A 38 -4.95 -0.49 -1.21
C VAL A 38 -6.46 -0.49 -1.20
N THR A 39 -7.05 -1.52 -0.60
CA THR A 39 -8.48 -1.60 -0.36
C THR A 39 -8.72 -1.69 1.13
N VAL A 40 -9.58 -0.81 1.65
CA VAL A 40 -9.98 -0.82 3.06
C VAL A 40 -11.35 -1.48 3.16
N ARG A 41 -11.48 -2.48 4.02
CA ARG A 41 -12.69 -3.28 4.15
C ARG A 41 -13.18 -3.36 5.58
N THR A 42 -14.49 -3.59 5.73
CA THR A 42 -15.06 -3.99 7.01
C THR A 42 -14.69 -5.43 7.31
N ILE A 43 -14.91 -5.88 8.55
CA ILE A 43 -14.68 -7.27 8.94
C ILE A 43 -15.56 -8.24 8.13
N ALA A 44 -16.71 -7.77 7.65
CA ALA A 44 -17.62 -8.57 6.81
C ALA A 44 -17.18 -8.60 5.34
N GLY A 45 -16.08 -7.93 4.97
CA GLY A 45 -15.55 -7.94 3.61
C GLY A 45 -16.12 -6.87 2.69
N ARG A 46 -16.81 -5.88 3.24
CA ARG A 46 -17.36 -4.78 2.45
C ARG A 46 -16.30 -3.73 2.18
N ASP A 47 -16.13 -3.33 0.92
CA ASP A 47 -15.17 -2.29 0.54
C ASP A 47 -15.67 -0.92 0.99
N LEU A 48 -14.83 -0.20 1.72
CA LEU A 48 -15.10 1.15 2.22
C LEU A 48 -14.36 2.23 1.45
N ASP A 49 -13.13 1.92 1.01
CA ASP A 49 -12.27 2.86 0.31
C ASP A 49 -11.25 2.09 -0.50
N GLN A 50 -10.76 2.71 -1.56
CA GLN A 50 -9.75 2.10 -2.42
C GLN A 50 -8.95 3.20 -3.11
N TRP A 51 -7.63 3.02 -3.16
CA TRP A 51 -6.77 3.94 -3.92
C TRP A 51 -5.56 3.20 -4.46
N LYS A 52 -4.93 3.81 -5.46
CA LYS A 52 -3.72 3.30 -6.08
C LYS A 52 -2.60 4.30 -5.93
N PHE A 53 -1.38 3.80 -5.84
CA PHE A 53 -0.20 4.65 -5.82
C PHE A 53 0.98 3.88 -6.39
N LYS A 54 2.02 4.62 -6.76
CA LYS A 54 3.25 4.03 -7.27
C LYS A 54 4.38 4.36 -6.32
N PRO A 55 5.07 3.37 -5.75
CA PRO A 55 6.26 3.63 -4.92
C PRO A 55 7.28 4.47 -5.67
N ARG A 56 8.01 5.30 -4.95
CA ARG A 56 8.99 6.22 -5.54
C ARG A 56 10.24 5.48 -5.95
N GLY A 57 10.95 6.08 -6.92
CA GLY A 57 12.25 5.62 -7.37
C GLY A 57 12.20 4.97 -8.74
N GLY A 58 13.37 4.59 -9.22
CA GLY A 58 13.51 3.91 -10.50
C GLY A 58 13.29 2.42 -10.38
N ASP A 59 13.70 1.68 -11.39
CA ASP A 59 13.54 0.24 -11.47
C ASP A 59 14.08 -0.46 -10.21
N ILE A 60 13.45 -1.56 -9.86
CA ILE A 60 13.85 -2.38 -8.71
C ILE A 60 14.77 -3.49 -9.22
N GLU A 61 15.99 -3.53 -8.69
CA GLU A 61 16.98 -4.53 -9.08
C GLU A 61 16.66 -5.90 -8.49
N PRO A 62 17.18 -6.99 -9.10
CA PRO A 62 17.00 -8.32 -8.54
C PRO A 62 17.40 -8.40 -7.08
N GLY A 63 16.53 -8.94 -6.24
CA GLY A 63 16.78 -9.08 -4.83
C GLY A 63 16.55 -7.81 -4.01
N GLU A 64 16.33 -6.68 -4.66
CA GLU A 64 16.09 -5.41 -3.97
C GLU A 64 14.67 -5.39 -3.40
N ALA A 65 14.53 -4.82 -2.18
CA ALA A 65 13.25 -4.53 -1.56
C ALA A 65 13.04 -3.02 -1.58
N ARG A 66 11.93 -2.59 -2.17
CA ARG A 66 11.59 -1.18 -2.23
C ARG A 66 10.51 -0.88 -1.19
N TYR A 67 10.88 -0.11 -0.18
CA TYR A 67 9.94 0.36 0.84
C TYR A 67 8.96 1.37 0.25
N PHE A 68 7.71 1.31 0.70
CA PHE A 68 6.70 2.31 0.36
C PHE A 68 5.87 2.67 1.58
N GLU A 69 5.31 3.86 1.53
CA GLU A 69 4.37 4.36 2.52
C GLU A 69 3.34 5.21 1.81
N THR A 70 2.08 5.02 2.14
CA THR A 70 0.99 5.83 1.61
C THR A 70 0.09 6.24 2.77
N ARG A 71 -0.52 7.42 2.65
CA ARG A 71 -1.35 8.03 3.69
C ARG A 71 -2.74 8.32 3.16
N ARG A 72 -3.73 8.09 4.01
CA ARG A 72 -5.11 8.42 3.68
C ARG A 72 -5.69 9.24 4.84
N LEU A 73 -6.07 10.49 4.54
CA LEU A 73 -6.68 11.38 5.52
C LEU A 73 -8.13 10.97 5.76
N ASN A 74 -8.57 11.11 7.02
CA ASN A 74 -9.94 10.84 7.42
C ASN A 74 -10.43 9.46 6.94
N PRO A 75 -9.78 8.36 7.38
CA PRO A 75 -10.20 7.02 6.95
C PRO A 75 -11.64 6.75 7.37
N PRO A 76 -12.39 5.93 6.60
CA PRO A 76 -13.77 5.66 6.92
C PRO A 76 -13.92 4.90 8.23
N ASP A 77 -15.02 5.16 8.95
CA ASP A 77 -15.35 4.42 10.16
C ASP A 77 -15.60 2.96 9.83
N GLY A 78 -15.20 2.07 10.74
CA GLY A 78 -15.40 0.63 10.56
C GLY A 78 -14.31 -0.05 9.75
N ALA A 79 -13.23 0.66 9.42
CA ALA A 79 -12.08 0.09 8.73
C ALA A 79 -11.43 -0.97 9.62
N GLN A 80 -11.50 -2.24 9.22
CA GLN A 80 -11.03 -3.39 10.00
C GLN A 80 -9.94 -4.18 9.30
N ARG A 81 -9.93 -4.17 7.97
CA ARG A 81 -9.00 -4.95 7.17
C ARG A 81 -8.45 -4.14 6.03
N LEU A 82 -7.19 -4.34 5.74
CA LEU A 82 -6.55 -3.79 4.55
C LEU A 82 -6.12 -4.91 3.63
N HIS A 83 -6.30 -4.68 2.34
CA HIS A 83 -5.86 -5.60 1.32
C HIS A 83 -5.00 -4.84 0.32
N LEU A 84 -3.76 -5.28 0.16
CA LEU A 84 -2.80 -4.66 -0.75
C LEU A 84 -2.45 -5.63 -1.86
N ILE A 85 -2.53 -5.15 -3.08
CA ILE A 85 -2.17 -5.95 -4.26
C ILE A 85 -1.35 -5.13 -5.23
N ILE A 86 -0.56 -5.82 -6.03
CA ILE A 86 0.09 -5.22 -7.18
C ILE A 86 -0.90 -5.27 -8.34
N VAL A 87 -1.08 -4.13 -9.01
CA VAL A 87 -2.00 -4.00 -10.13
C VAL A 87 -1.19 -3.81 -11.40
N GLU A 88 -1.49 -4.59 -12.42
CA GLU A 88 -0.92 -4.37 -13.73
C GLU A 88 -1.73 -3.28 -14.43
N GLU A 89 -1.02 -2.29 -14.96
CA GLU A 89 -1.62 -1.24 -15.75
C GLU A 89 -1.04 -1.26 -17.16
N ASP A 90 -1.92 -1.21 -18.12
CA ASP A 90 -1.54 -1.18 -19.55
C ASP A 90 -1.09 0.22 -19.98
#